data_7166b71388b65be124d5f18a86c361a2
#
_entry.id   7166b71388b65be124d5f18a86c361a2
#
_cell.length_a   1.000
_cell.length_b   1.000
_cell.length_c   1.000
_cell.angle_alpha   90.00
_cell.angle_beta   90.00
_cell.angle_gamma   90.00
#
_symmetry.space_group_name_H-M   'P 1'
#
loop_
_entity.id
_entity.type
_entity.pdbx_description
1 polymer ?
#
loop_
_entity_poly.entity_id
_entity_poly.type
_entity_poly.pdbx_seq_one_letter_code
_entity_poly.pdbx_strand_id
1 'polypeptide(L)'
;MNYFDHSATTPMRPEVLEAMTPYLLEQYGNPSSVHAAGRSARAAIDKARRQIAQELNAKPTELIFTSGGTESDNYAIFGAAEATREKGRHLITTRFEHHAVLHAFEELEKQGYDVTYLDVPNTGVVSLAALQEAVREDTTLVSIMFGNNEVGTIQPIAAFGQFLRERGILFHTDAVQVFGKQAIDVEALHVDLLSASGHKINGPKGIGLLYVRTGVKLAPQTFGGEQERKRRAGTENVPGIVGLAKALELMIAERDQQQDHIKQLRSVLLTCLNESGVTYEVNGVEGLPNVLNLYFPRIEIEPFLIMLDMRQMAVSSGSACTAGSVEPSHVLSAMYGEDERTRASVRISFGHGNELAQVELLAQALQDVVKSFQN
;
A
#
# COMPACT_ATOMS: atom_id res chain seq x y z
N MET A 1 24.99 -2.42 2.53
CA MET A 1 23.87 -2.94 1.71
C MET A 1 23.12 -1.77 1.11
N ASN A 2 22.94 -1.73 -0.20
CA ASN A 2 22.15 -0.73 -0.89
C ASN A 2 20.70 -1.23 -0.98
N TYR A 3 19.77 -0.52 -0.35
CA TYR A 3 18.40 -0.96 -0.18
C TYR A 3 17.48 -0.33 -1.22
N PHE A 4 16.91 -1.15 -2.10
CA PHE A 4 16.01 -0.77 -3.19
C PHE A 4 14.69 -1.55 -3.12
N ASP A 5 14.22 -1.87 -1.90
CA ASP A 5 12.97 -2.59 -1.68
C ASP A 5 11.98 -1.81 -0.77
N HIS A 6 11.90 -0.50 -0.99
CA HIS A 6 11.05 0.40 -0.20
C HIS A 6 9.54 0.11 -0.35
N SER A 7 9.13 -0.59 -1.40
CA SER A 7 7.74 -1.07 -1.54
C SER A 7 7.40 -2.21 -0.58
N ALA A 8 8.39 -3.01 -0.13
CA ALA A 8 8.16 -4.04 0.89
C ALA A 8 8.08 -3.44 2.29
N THR A 9 9.03 -2.60 2.66
CA THR A 9 9.04 -1.83 3.92
C THR A 9 10.07 -0.72 3.82
N THR A 10 9.94 0.30 4.66
CA THR A 10 10.91 1.40 4.71
C THR A 10 11.63 1.44 6.07
N PRO A 11 12.88 1.91 6.14
CA PRO A 11 13.54 2.20 7.41
C PRO A 11 12.78 3.31 8.14
N MET A 12 12.62 3.18 9.45
CA MET A 12 12.03 4.23 10.27
C MET A 12 13.01 5.41 10.37
N ARG A 13 12.52 6.63 10.22
CA ARG A 13 13.35 7.85 10.36
C ARG A 13 13.70 8.11 11.83
N PRO A 14 14.91 8.65 12.10
CA PRO A 14 15.31 9.03 13.47
C PRO A 14 14.34 9.98 14.15
N GLU A 15 13.81 10.99 13.43
CA GLU A 15 12.86 11.97 13.95
C GLU A 15 11.52 11.34 14.36
N VAL A 16 11.15 10.22 13.71
CA VAL A 16 9.97 9.44 14.08
C VAL A 16 10.23 8.71 15.39
N LEU A 17 11.40 8.10 15.54
CA LEU A 17 11.80 7.43 16.78
C LEU A 17 11.86 8.42 17.94
N GLU A 18 12.43 9.60 17.74
CA GLU A 18 12.45 10.68 18.74
C GLU A 18 11.05 11.07 19.20
N ALA A 19 10.10 11.21 18.26
CA ALA A 19 8.72 11.54 18.59
C ALA A 19 8.00 10.43 19.37
N MET A 20 8.37 9.16 19.15
CA MET A 20 7.80 7.98 19.82
C MET A 20 8.39 7.77 21.23
N THR A 21 9.67 8.08 21.42
CA THR A 21 10.44 7.74 22.63
C THR A 21 9.79 8.18 23.94
N PRO A 22 9.24 9.41 24.10
CA PRO A 22 8.56 9.81 25.31
C PRO A 22 7.39 8.91 25.70
N TYR A 23 6.65 8.38 24.71
CA TYR A 23 5.48 7.51 24.93
C TYR A 23 5.86 6.06 25.18
N LEU A 24 7.10 5.67 24.89
CA LEU A 24 7.65 4.36 25.23
C LEU A 24 8.19 4.30 26.65
N LEU A 25 8.76 5.40 27.16
CA LEU A 25 9.55 5.43 28.41
C LEU A 25 8.89 6.22 29.54
N GLU A 26 8.28 7.37 29.26
CA GLU A 26 7.87 8.35 30.28
C GLU A 26 6.34 8.55 30.33
N GLN A 27 5.69 8.68 29.19
CA GLN A 27 4.25 8.98 29.05
C GLN A 27 3.44 7.70 28.70
N TYR A 28 3.69 6.62 29.43
CA TYR A 28 3.13 5.30 29.20
C TYR A 28 1.68 5.10 29.70
N GLY A 29 0.98 6.19 30.04
CA GLY A 29 -0.37 6.12 30.60
C GLY A 29 -1.37 5.48 29.64
N ASN A 30 -2.30 4.67 30.17
CA ASN A 30 -3.41 4.14 29.39
C ASN A 30 -4.37 5.28 28.98
N PRO A 31 -4.64 5.52 27.70
CA PRO A 31 -5.51 6.60 27.23
C PRO A 31 -6.95 6.56 27.76
N SER A 32 -7.39 5.40 28.24
CA SER A 32 -8.72 5.23 28.86
C SER A 32 -8.78 5.63 30.34
N SER A 33 -7.62 5.89 30.98
CA SER A 33 -7.56 6.26 32.40
C SER A 33 -7.86 7.73 32.62
N VAL A 34 -8.60 8.04 33.69
CA VAL A 34 -9.03 9.43 34.02
C VAL A 34 -7.95 10.28 34.68
N HIS A 35 -6.85 9.67 35.18
CA HIS A 35 -5.75 10.40 35.80
C HIS A 35 -4.84 11.12 34.80
N ALA A 36 -3.92 11.98 35.29
CA ALA A 36 -3.10 12.85 34.44
C ALA A 36 -2.32 12.11 33.35
N ALA A 37 -1.70 10.96 33.66
CA ALA A 37 -0.95 10.18 32.68
C ALA A 37 -1.85 9.65 31.53
N GLY A 38 -3.07 9.18 31.84
CA GLY A 38 -4.04 8.76 30.80
C GLY A 38 -4.50 9.92 29.94
N ARG A 39 -4.80 11.09 30.56
CA ARG A 39 -5.19 12.28 29.79
C ARG A 39 -4.07 12.78 28.87
N SER A 40 -2.80 12.71 29.30
CA SER A 40 -1.64 13.03 28.45
C SER A 40 -1.56 12.12 27.23
N ALA A 41 -1.69 10.82 27.42
CA ALA A 41 -1.69 9.83 26.32
C ALA A 41 -2.89 10.05 25.36
N ARG A 42 -4.09 10.32 25.88
CA ARG A 42 -5.27 10.65 25.09
C ARG A 42 -5.06 11.91 24.26
N ALA A 43 -4.51 12.96 24.85
CA ALA A 43 -4.21 14.22 24.15
C ALA A 43 -3.23 14.02 22.97
N ALA A 44 -2.24 13.12 23.14
CA ALA A 44 -1.30 12.77 22.08
C ALA A 44 -2.00 12.06 20.90
N ILE A 45 -2.86 11.07 21.18
CA ILE A 45 -3.67 10.40 20.16
C ILE A 45 -4.55 11.40 19.43
N ASP A 46 -5.25 12.27 20.16
CA ASP A 46 -6.17 13.23 19.55
C ASP A 46 -5.45 14.27 18.70
N LYS A 47 -4.22 14.66 19.09
CA LYS A 47 -3.35 15.54 18.27
C LYS A 47 -2.95 14.84 16.97
N ALA A 48 -2.42 13.62 17.06
CA ALA A 48 -2.00 12.83 15.91
C ALA A 48 -3.18 12.57 14.95
N ARG A 49 -4.34 12.22 15.49
CA ARG A 49 -5.57 11.99 14.72
C ARG A 49 -6.03 13.23 13.96
N ARG A 50 -6.01 14.41 14.59
CA ARG A 50 -6.35 15.68 13.91
C ARG A 50 -5.38 16.01 12.79
N GLN A 51 -4.09 15.83 13.03
CA GLN A 51 -3.06 16.06 12.03
C GLN A 51 -3.25 15.17 10.80
N ILE A 52 -3.41 13.85 10.99
CA ILE A 52 -3.63 12.91 9.88
C ILE A 52 -4.94 13.22 9.15
N ALA A 53 -6.02 13.53 9.89
CA ALA A 53 -7.31 13.85 9.28
C ALA A 53 -7.23 15.10 8.38
N GLN A 54 -6.51 16.13 8.82
CA GLN A 54 -6.30 17.35 8.03
C GLN A 54 -5.62 17.03 6.69
N GLU A 55 -4.61 16.15 6.69
CA GLU A 55 -3.86 15.79 5.47
C GLU A 55 -4.67 14.95 4.47
N LEU A 56 -5.72 14.30 4.94
CA LEU A 56 -6.64 13.53 4.10
C LEU A 56 -7.91 14.31 3.70
N ASN A 57 -8.05 15.57 4.14
CA ASN A 57 -9.32 16.31 4.07
C ASN A 57 -10.49 15.54 4.70
N ALA A 58 -10.23 14.86 5.83
CA ALA A 58 -11.16 14.04 6.58
C ALA A 58 -11.48 14.67 7.95
N LYS A 59 -12.55 14.20 8.59
CA LYS A 59 -12.82 14.51 9.99
C LYS A 59 -12.04 13.57 10.91
N PRO A 60 -11.56 14.04 12.08
CA PRO A 60 -10.89 13.16 13.05
C PRO A 60 -11.74 11.95 13.49
N THR A 61 -13.06 12.09 13.42
CA THR A 61 -14.00 11.02 13.75
C THR A 61 -14.08 9.91 12.70
N GLU A 62 -13.57 10.14 11.51
CA GLU A 62 -13.58 9.21 10.38
C GLU A 62 -12.34 8.30 10.35
N LEU A 63 -11.37 8.54 11.24
CA LEU A 63 -10.17 7.73 11.31
C LEU A 63 -10.27 6.65 12.40
N ILE A 64 -9.78 5.46 12.09
CA ILE A 64 -9.62 4.32 13.01
C ILE A 64 -8.16 3.88 12.92
N PHE A 65 -7.45 3.86 14.03
CA PHE A 65 -6.10 3.30 14.09
C PHE A 65 -6.16 1.78 14.15
N THR A 66 -5.31 1.13 13.36
CA THR A 66 -5.20 -0.32 13.21
C THR A 66 -3.75 -0.75 13.40
N SER A 67 -3.46 -2.05 13.32
CA SER A 67 -2.09 -2.57 13.39
C SER A 67 -1.32 -2.46 12.07
N GLY A 68 -1.97 -2.10 10.96
CA GLY A 68 -1.34 -2.00 9.63
C GLY A 68 -2.34 -2.06 8.49
N GLY A 69 -1.85 -2.04 7.26
CA GLY A 69 -2.67 -2.12 6.05
C GLY A 69 -3.56 -3.36 6.03
N THR A 70 -3.01 -4.54 6.32
CA THR A 70 -3.76 -5.80 6.32
C THR A 70 -4.97 -5.78 7.26
N GLU A 71 -4.84 -5.26 8.49
CA GLU A 71 -5.98 -5.11 9.38
C GLU A 71 -6.99 -4.09 8.83
N SER A 72 -6.50 -2.99 8.25
CA SER A 72 -7.36 -1.97 7.66
C SER A 72 -8.18 -2.50 6.48
N ASP A 73 -7.54 -3.23 5.56
CA ASP A 73 -8.19 -3.85 4.39
C ASP A 73 -9.23 -4.88 4.83
N ASN A 74 -8.85 -5.78 5.72
CA ASN A 74 -9.75 -6.81 6.24
C ASN A 74 -10.94 -6.16 6.96
N TYR A 75 -10.70 -5.14 7.79
CA TYR A 75 -11.78 -4.45 8.47
C TYR A 75 -12.72 -3.72 7.50
N ALA A 76 -12.18 -3.06 6.49
CA ALA A 76 -12.97 -2.42 5.45
C ALA A 76 -13.85 -3.43 4.72
N ILE A 77 -13.26 -4.54 4.24
CA ILE A 77 -13.91 -5.52 3.38
C ILE A 77 -14.94 -6.34 4.16
N PHE A 78 -14.55 -7.03 5.23
CA PHE A 78 -15.46 -7.84 6.04
C PHE A 78 -16.50 -6.98 6.75
N GLY A 79 -16.08 -5.83 7.28
CA GLY A 79 -16.97 -4.91 7.97
C GLY A 79 -18.05 -4.32 7.08
N ALA A 80 -17.69 -3.95 5.83
CA ALA A 80 -18.65 -3.45 4.85
C ALA A 80 -19.56 -4.54 4.31
N ALA A 81 -19.00 -5.70 3.93
CA ALA A 81 -19.77 -6.83 3.41
C ALA A 81 -20.88 -7.27 4.40
N GLU A 82 -20.53 -7.45 5.68
CA GLU A 82 -21.50 -7.83 6.70
C GLU A 82 -22.53 -6.72 6.96
N ALA A 83 -22.12 -5.45 7.01
CA ALA A 83 -23.02 -4.32 7.26
C ALA A 83 -24.01 -4.08 6.11
N THR A 84 -23.71 -4.54 4.89
CA THR A 84 -24.54 -4.36 3.70
C THR A 84 -25.22 -5.65 3.22
N ARG A 85 -25.04 -6.76 3.92
CA ARG A 85 -25.49 -8.10 3.54
C ARG A 85 -26.97 -8.19 3.13
N GLU A 86 -27.83 -7.44 3.82
CA GLU A 86 -29.28 -7.40 3.52
C GLU A 86 -29.61 -6.62 2.24
N LYS A 87 -28.69 -5.79 1.73
CA LYS A 87 -28.88 -5.03 0.49
C LYS A 87 -28.45 -5.82 -0.75
N GLY A 88 -27.50 -6.72 -0.59
CA GLY A 88 -26.95 -7.54 -1.66
C GLY A 88 -25.67 -8.26 -1.23
N ARG A 89 -25.24 -9.20 -2.05
CA ARG A 89 -24.05 -10.02 -1.77
C ARG A 89 -23.04 -10.01 -2.91
N HIS A 90 -23.22 -9.16 -3.90
CA HIS A 90 -22.25 -8.99 -4.96
C HIS A 90 -21.18 -7.97 -4.56
N LEU A 91 -19.92 -8.38 -4.73
CA LEU A 91 -18.72 -7.60 -4.41
C LEU A 91 -17.82 -7.55 -5.65
N ILE A 92 -17.07 -6.46 -5.81
CA ILE A 92 -16.14 -6.32 -6.94
C ILE A 92 -14.75 -5.96 -6.42
N THR A 93 -13.73 -6.61 -6.97
CA THR A 93 -12.32 -6.27 -6.76
C THR A 93 -11.52 -6.48 -8.05
N THR A 94 -10.20 -6.33 -8.00
CA THR A 94 -9.33 -6.59 -9.16
C THR A 94 -8.44 -7.82 -8.93
N ARG A 95 -7.92 -8.42 -10.01
CA ARG A 95 -7.04 -9.60 -9.90
C ARG A 95 -5.63 -9.29 -9.40
N PHE A 96 -5.25 -8.02 -9.30
CA PHE A 96 -3.87 -7.62 -8.94
C PHE A 96 -3.75 -6.87 -7.61
N GLU A 97 -4.76 -6.99 -6.76
CA GLU A 97 -4.77 -6.43 -5.40
C GLU A 97 -3.66 -7.03 -4.53
N HIS A 98 -3.36 -6.34 -3.41
CA HIS A 98 -2.56 -6.96 -2.36
C HIS A 98 -3.28 -8.19 -1.76
N HIS A 99 -2.52 -9.20 -1.34
CA HIS A 99 -3.09 -10.43 -0.76
C HIS A 99 -4.05 -10.19 0.42
N ALA A 100 -3.86 -9.10 1.17
CA ALA A 100 -4.80 -8.72 2.25
C ALA A 100 -6.22 -8.44 1.74
N VAL A 101 -6.34 -7.95 0.50
CA VAL A 101 -7.61 -7.74 -0.20
C VAL A 101 -8.07 -9.03 -0.88
N LEU A 102 -7.23 -9.66 -1.71
CA LEU A 102 -7.60 -10.87 -2.46
C LEU A 102 -8.13 -11.97 -1.54
N HIS A 103 -7.35 -12.34 -0.51
CA HIS A 103 -7.75 -13.42 0.40
C HIS A 103 -8.99 -13.07 1.24
N ALA A 104 -9.24 -11.77 1.51
CA ALA A 104 -10.48 -11.36 2.15
C ALA A 104 -11.69 -11.58 1.26
N PHE A 105 -11.59 -11.29 -0.05
CA PHE A 105 -12.65 -11.57 -1.01
C PHE A 105 -12.85 -13.07 -1.24
N GLU A 106 -11.77 -13.85 -1.37
CA GLU A 106 -11.83 -15.32 -1.47
C GLU A 106 -12.52 -15.96 -0.24
N GLU A 107 -12.30 -15.39 0.94
CA GLU A 107 -12.96 -15.88 2.15
C GLU A 107 -14.45 -15.52 2.16
N LEU A 108 -14.83 -14.34 1.65
CA LEU A 108 -16.23 -13.95 1.48
C LEU A 108 -16.95 -14.82 0.44
N GLU A 109 -16.29 -15.26 -0.64
CA GLU A 109 -16.86 -16.24 -1.58
C GLU A 109 -17.23 -17.55 -0.87
N LYS A 110 -16.36 -18.08 0.02
CA LYS A 110 -16.65 -19.28 0.83
C LYS A 110 -17.86 -19.06 1.78
N GLN A 111 -18.11 -17.80 2.17
CA GLN A 111 -19.25 -17.39 3.00
C GLN A 111 -20.53 -17.12 2.18
N GLY A 112 -20.49 -17.35 0.86
CA GLY A 112 -21.64 -17.24 -0.02
C GLY A 112 -21.88 -15.84 -0.58
N TYR A 113 -20.86 -15.00 -0.65
CA TYR A 113 -20.86 -13.79 -1.47
C TYR A 113 -20.49 -14.14 -2.90
N ASP A 114 -20.98 -13.35 -3.85
CA ASP A 114 -20.61 -13.44 -5.27
C ASP A 114 -19.57 -12.36 -5.58
N VAL A 115 -18.40 -12.75 -6.04
CA VAL A 115 -17.27 -11.83 -6.26
C VAL A 115 -16.91 -11.75 -7.74
N THR A 116 -16.92 -10.54 -8.29
CA THR A 116 -16.37 -10.26 -9.61
C THR A 116 -14.95 -9.72 -9.47
N TYR A 117 -13.99 -10.43 -10.05
CA TYR A 117 -12.60 -9.99 -10.16
C TYR A 117 -12.39 -9.33 -11.54
N LEU A 118 -12.23 -8.01 -11.57
CA LEU A 118 -11.97 -7.27 -12.80
C LEU A 118 -10.63 -7.69 -13.40
N ASP A 119 -10.64 -7.91 -14.70
CA ASP A 119 -9.41 -8.15 -15.46
C ASP A 119 -8.56 -6.88 -15.54
N VAL A 120 -7.25 -7.08 -15.57
CA VAL A 120 -6.26 -6.01 -15.57
C VAL A 120 -5.50 -6.04 -16.90
N PRO A 121 -5.54 -4.98 -17.71
CA PRO A 121 -4.79 -4.94 -18.96
C PRO A 121 -3.28 -4.82 -18.71
N ASN A 122 -2.47 -5.06 -19.74
CA ASN A 122 -0.99 -4.95 -19.66
C ASN A 122 -0.49 -3.59 -19.19
N THR A 123 -1.31 -2.55 -19.29
CA THR A 123 -1.02 -1.22 -18.73
C THR A 123 -1.06 -1.21 -17.21
N GLY A 124 -1.72 -2.19 -16.57
CA GLY A 124 -1.96 -2.21 -15.13
C GLY A 124 -3.00 -1.17 -14.67
N VAL A 125 -3.78 -0.58 -15.58
CA VAL A 125 -4.83 0.41 -15.25
C VAL A 125 -6.19 -0.11 -15.67
N VAL A 126 -7.06 -0.33 -14.70
CA VAL A 126 -8.45 -0.77 -14.93
C VAL A 126 -9.27 0.37 -15.52
N SER A 127 -10.10 0.08 -16.51
CA SER A 127 -10.96 1.09 -17.12
C SER A 127 -12.25 1.30 -16.31
N LEU A 128 -12.78 2.53 -16.35
CA LEU A 128 -14.11 2.81 -15.78
C LEU A 128 -15.20 1.98 -16.48
N ALA A 129 -15.06 1.72 -17.78
CA ALA A 129 -16.02 0.91 -18.53
C ALA A 129 -16.10 -0.52 -18.01
N ALA A 130 -14.94 -1.16 -17.70
CA ALA A 130 -14.93 -2.50 -17.12
C ALA A 130 -15.64 -2.55 -15.75
N LEU A 131 -15.43 -1.53 -14.90
CA LEU A 131 -16.16 -1.41 -13.65
C LEU A 131 -17.68 -1.23 -13.87
N GLN A 132 -18.06 -0.38 -14.85
CA GLN A 132 -19.46 -0.12 -15.16
C GLN A 132 -20.21 -1.37 -15.63
N GLU A 133 -19.55 -2.20 -16.44
CA GLU A 133 -20.10 -3.47 -16.95
C GLU A 133 -20.25 -4.52 -15.83
N ALA A 134 -19.36 -4.50 -14.83
CA ALA A 134 -19.38 -5.44 -13.72
C ALA A 134 -20.40 -5.11 -12.62
N VAL A 135 -20.83 -3.83 -12.51
CA VAL A 135 -21.80 -3.42 -11.47
C VAL A 135 -23.18 -3.96 -11.75
N ARG A 136 -23.82 -4.56 -10.72
CA ARG A 136 -25.16 -5.10 -10.73
C ARG A 136 -26.05 -4.40 -9.68
N GLU A 137 -27.35 -4.66 -9.70
CA GLU A 137 -28.30 -4.10 -8.72
C GLU A 137 -27.98 -4.51 -7.27
N ASP A 138 -27.45 -5.73 -7.09
CA ASP A 138 -27.08 -6.29 -5.79
C ASP A 138 -25.60 -6.04 -5.41
N THR A 139 -24.86 -5.20 -6.16
CA THR A 139 -23.49 -4.80 -5.83
C THR A 139 -23.48 -3.89 -4.61
N THR A 140 -22.72 -4.24 -3.58
CA THR A 140 -22.68 -3.50 -2.31
C THR A 140 -21.34 -2.90 -1.97
N LEU A 141 -20.23 -3.50 -2.43
CA LEU A 141 -18.88 -3.04 -2.18
C LEU A 141 -18.00 -3.23 -3.42
N VAL A 142 -17.21 -2.22 -3.70
CA VAL A 142 -16.09 -2.28 -4.65
C VAL A 142 -14.79 -1.97 -3.91
N SER A 143 -13.74 -2.77 -4.12
CA SER A 143 -12.41 -2.51 -3.59
C SER A 143 -11.39 -2.53 -4.72
N ILE A 144 -10.75 -1.40 -4.97
CA ILE A 144 -9.68 -1.26 -5.98
C ILE A 144 -8.53 -0.48 -5.36
N MET A 145 -7.32 -1.07 -5.36
CA MET A 145 -6.14 -0.41 -4.82
C MET A 145 -5.83 0.90 -5.55
N PHE A 146 -5.29 1.88 -4.83
CA PHE A 146 -4.95 3.17 -5.42
C PHE A 146 -3.68 3.10 -6.27
N GLY A 147 -2.65 2.47 -5.74
CA GLY A 147 -1.37 2.29 -6.43
C GLY A 147 -0.80 0.91 -6.20
N ASN A 148 -0.40 0.24 -7.29
CA ASN A 148 0.09 -1.12 -7.20
C ASN A 148 1.53 -1.17 -6.64
N ASN A 149 1.77 -2.09 -5.72
CA ASN A 149 3.04 -2.25 -5.01
C ASN A 149 4.14 -2.94 -5.83
N GLU A 150 3.80 -3.56 -6.96
CA GLU A 150 4.77 -4.28 -7.81
C GLU A 150 5.14 -3.51 -9.06
N VAL A 151 4.15 -2.99 -9.80
CA VAL A 151 4.37 -2.28 -11.07
C VAL A 151 4.26 -0.75 -10.95
N GLY A 152 3.73 -0.26 -9.82
CA GLY A 152 3.65 1.18 -9.54
C GLY A 152 2.49 1.91 -10.23
N THR A 153 1.65 1.24 -11.00
CA THR A 153 0.53 1.88 -11.71
C THR A 153 -0.48 2.47 -10.74
N ILE A 154 -1.06 3.62 -11.11
CA ILE A 154 -2.07 4.34 -10.33
C ILE A 154 -3.43 4.16 -10.97
N GLN A 155 -4.46 3.86 -10.17
CA GLN A 155 -5.83 3.71 -10.64
C GLN A 155 -6.59 5.03 -10.62
N PRO A 156 -7.55 5.26 -11.53
CA PRO A 156 -8.35 6.47 -11.61
C PRO A 156 -9.44 6.50 -10.51
N ILE A 157 -9.04 6.51 -9.23
CA ILE A 157 -9.91 6.35 -8.06
C ILE A 157 -11.05 7.36 -8.03
N ALA A 158 -10.79 8.63 -8.37
CA ALA A 158 -11.82 9.66 -8.37
C ALA A 158 -12.96 9.34 -9.35
N ALA A 159 -12.64 8.82 -10.55
CA ALA A 159 -13.66 8.44 -11.54
C ALA A 159 -14.49 7.23 -11.06
N PHE A 160 -13.82 6.24 -10.45
CA PHE A 160 -14.52 5.09 -9.85
C PHE A 160 -15.41 5.54 -8.68
N GLY A 161 -14.86 6.35 -7.78
CA GLY A 161 -15.56 6.86 -6.61
C GLY A 161 -16.80 7.68 -6.97
N GLN A 162 -16.69 8.58 -7.94
CA GLN A 162 -17.84 9.34 -8.45
C GLN A 162 -18.95 8.42 -8.96
N PHE A 163 -18.60 7.46 -9.83
CA PHE A 163 -19.55 6.51 -10.41
C PHE A 163 -20.26 5.67 -9.37
N LEU A 164 -19.52 5.16 -8.37
CA LEU A 164 -20.05 4.30 -7.31
C LEU A 164 -20.90 5.07 -6.29
N ARG A 165 -20.48 6.29 -5.95
CA ARG A 165 -21.22 7.18 -5.03
C ARG A 165 -22.62 7.53 -5.55
N GLU A 166 -22.75 7.79 -6.85
CA GLU A 166 -24.04 8.05 -7.51
C GLU A 166 -25.02 6.86 -7.40
N ARG A 167 -24.49 5.65 -7.19
CA ARG A 167 -25.25 4.40 -7.08
C ARG A 167 -25.42 3.90 -5.64
N GLY A 168 -24.82 4.59 -4.68
CA GLY A 168 -24.87 4.20 -3.26
C GLY A 168 -24.12 2.90 -2.95
N ILE A 169 -23.14 2.54 -3.80
CA ILE A 169 -22.24 1.39 -3.63
C ILE A 169 -21.02 1.86 -2.83
N LEU A 170 -20.65 1.10 -1.79
CA LEU A 170 -19.47 1.42 -0.98
C LEU A 170 -18.19 1.24 -1.80
N PHE A 171 -17.27 2.20 -1.67
CA PHE A 171 -15.98 2.17 -2.34
C PHE A 171 -14.83 2.18 -1.33
N HIS A 172 -14.05 1.10 -1.34
CA HIS A 172 -12.79 0.95 -0.61
C HIS A 172 -11.60 1.07 -1.56
N THR A 173 -10.53 1.71 -1.09
CA THR A 173 -9.23 1.72 -1.78
C THR A 173 -8.09 1.41 -0.81
N ASP A 174 -7.26 0.42 -1.15
CA ASP A 174 -5.95 0.24 -0.52
C ASP A 174 -5.00 1.33 -1.02
N ALA A 175 -4.73 2.32 -0.17
CA ALA A 175 -3.83 3.43 -0.46
C ALA A 175 -2.44 3.27 0.19
N VAL A 176 -2.09 2.09 0.68
CA VAL A 176 -0.85 1.82 1.43
C VAL A 176 0.40 2.27 0.67
N GLN A 177 0.43 2.11 -0.65
CA GLN A 177 1.57 2.54 -1.47
C GLN A 177 1.56 4.03 -1.84
N VAL A 178 0.40 4.70 -1.73
CA VAL A 178 0.21 6.09 -2.15
C VAL A 178 0.23 7.06 -0.96
N PHE A 179 -0.23 6.60 0.21
CA PHE A 179 -0.32 7.39 1.44
C PHE A 179 0.99 8.13 1.76
N GLY A 180 0.89 9.43 1.99
CA GLY A 180 2.02 10.33 2.22
C GLY A 180 2.86 10.69 0.99
N LYS A 181 2.90 9.81 -0.03
CA LYS A 181 3.69 10.01 -1.26
C LYS A 181 2.98 10.88 -2.29
N GLN A 182 1.65 10.84 -2.31
CA GLN A 182 0.82 11.74 -3.12
C GLN A 182 -0.20 12.45 -2.25
N ALA A 183 -0.74 13.57 -2.74
CA ALA A 183 -1.85 14.23 -2.08
C ALA A 183 -3.11 13.34 -2.17
N ILE A 184 -3.74 13.13 -1.03
CA ILE A 184 -5.01 12.37 -0.94
C ILE A 184 -6.05 13.30 -0.33
N ASP A 185 -7.12 13.54 -1.08
CA ASP A 185 -8.32 14.22 -0.62
C ASP A 185 -9.47 13.21 -0.74
N VAL A 186 -9.90 12.66 0.39
CA VAL A 186 -10.91 11.59 0.41
C VAL A 186 -12.28 12.05 -0.10
N GLU A 187 -12.60 13.33 0.00
CA GLU A 187 -13.83 13.88 -0.56
C GLU A 187 -13.76 14.02 -2.08
N ALA A 188 -12.64 14.53 -2.60
CA ALA A 188 -12.42 14.65 -4.05
C ALA A 188 -12.28 13.28 -4.74
N LEU A 189 -11.74 12.27 -4.04
CA LEU A 189 -11.65 10.90 -4.52
C LEU A 189 -12.99 10.14 -4.43
N HIS A 190 -13.97 10.68 -3.71
CA HIS A 190 -15.27 10.05 -3.47
C HIS A 190 -15.17 8.65 -2.83
N VAL A 191 -14.14 8.36 -2.05
CA VAL A 191 -13.99 7.09 -1.37
C VAL A 191 -14.80 7.03 -0.07
N ASP A 192 -15.26 5.85 0.29
CA ASP A 192 -15.96 5.59 1.54
C ASP A 192 -15.04 5.01 2.61
N LEU A 193 -14.04 4.25 2.15
CA LEU A 193 -13.07 3.53 2.96
C LEU A 193 -11.69 3.65 2.32
N LEU A 194 -10.65 3.90 3.14
CA LEU A 194 -9.28 3.97 2.65
C LEU A 194 -8.33 3.37 3.69
N SER A 195 -7.47 2.44 3.24
CA SER A 195 -6.45 1.80 4.07
C SER A 195 -5.09 2.44 3.89
N ALA A 196 -4.33 2.59 5.01
CA ALA A 196 -2.96 3.08 4.99
C ALA A 196 -2.09 2.39 6.05
N SER A 197 -0.76 2.45 5.89
CA SER A 197 0.21 1.80 6.79
C SER A 197 1.43 2.66 7.05
N GLY A 198 1.89 2.69 8.29
CA GLY A 198 3.01 3.54 8.72
C GLY A 198 4.36 3.11 8.15
N HIS A 199 4.62 1.81 8.03
CA HIS A 199 5.92 1.31 7.60
C HIS A 199 6.24 1.53 6.10
N LYS A 200 5.32 2.06 5.32
CA LYS A 200 5.54 2.43 3.91
C LYS A 200 5.94 3.90 3.72
N ILE A 201 5.88 4.67 4.80
CA ILE A 201 6.20 6.11 4.83
C ILE A 201 7.30 6.46 5.86
N ASN A 202 8.25 5.56 6.06
CA ASN A 202 9.33 5.72 7.05
C ASN A 202 8.84 5.84 8.52
N GLY A 203 7.64 5.34 8.79
CA GLY A 203 7.03 5.22 10.10
C GLY A 203 7.26 3.83 10.73
N PRO A 204 6.73 3.61 11.94
CA PRO A 204 6.86 2.34 12.63
C PRO A 204 6.02 1.24 11.97
N LYS A 205 6.52 -0.01 12.07
CA LYS A 205 5.73 -1.21 11.82
C LYS A 205 4.68 -1.39 12.95
N GLY A 206 3.61 -2.13 12.69
CA GLY A 206 2.60 -2.41 13.70
C GLY A 206 1.63 -1.25 13.95
N ILE A 207 1.50 -0.34 13.00
CA ILE A 207 0.51 0.74 12.99
C ILE A 207 -0.01 1.00 11.57
N GLY A 208 -1.31 1.16 11.46
CA GLY A 208 -2.02 1.55 10.24
C GLY A 208 -3.22 2.42 10.54
N LEU A 209 -3.97 2.70 9.50
CA LEU A 209 -5.11 3.59 9.51
C LEU A 209 -6.18 3.06 8.58
N LEU A 210 -7.43 3.10 9.03
CA LEU A 210 -8.62 2.97 8.21
C LEU A 210 -9.41 4.29 8.28
N TYR A 211 -9.59 4.95 7.13
CA TYR A 211 -10.57 6.01 6.97
C TYR A 211 -11.94 5.39 6.71
N VAL A 212 -12.97 5.91 7.38
CA VAL A 212 -14.38 5.50 7.23
C VAL A 212 -15.22 6.75 7.13
N ARG A 213 -15.76 7.05 5.96
CA ARG A 213 -16.61 8.23 5.73
C ARG A 213 -17.79 8.29 6.71
N THR A 214 -18.11 9.48 7.17
CA THR A 214 -19.27 9.72 8.05
C THR A 214 -20.55 9.13 7.43
N GLY A 215 -21.29 8.33 8.20
CA GLY A 215 -22.52 7.66 7.76
C GLY A 215 -22.32 6.24 7.23
N VAL A 216 -21.09 5.84 6.87
CA VAL A 216 -20.79 4.44 6.52
C VAL A 216 -20.80 3.59 7.77
N LYS A 217 -21.53 2.47 7.71
CA LYS A 217 -21.59 1.47 8.78
C LYS A 217 -20.65 0.32 8.45
N LEU A 218 -19.85 -0.08 9.43
CA LEU A 218 -19.02 -1.27 9.38
C LEU A 218 -19.40 -2.19 10.55
N ALA A 219 -19.49 -3.48 10.31
CA ALA A 219 -19.59 -4.46 11.37
C ALA A 219 -18.23 -4.58 12.08
N PRO A 220 -18.16 -4.52 13.43
CA PRO A 220 -16.90 -4.66 14.16
C PRO A 220 -16.22 -5.99 13.86
N GLN A 221 -14.89 -5.96 13.64
CA GLN A 221 -14.07 -7.15 13.41
C GLN A 221 -13.24 -7.52 14.65
N THR A 222 -13.13 -6.62 15.63
CA THR A 222 -12.38 -6.81 16.87
C THR A 222 -13.29 -6.48 18.04
N PHE A 223 -13.49 -7.46 18.95
CA PHE A 223 -14.41 -7.34 20.07
C PHE A 223 -13.66 -7.13 21.37
N GLY A 224 -14.17 -6.25 22.25
CA GLY A 224 -13.56 -5.93 23.55
C GLY A 224 -14.01 -4.58 24.09
N GLY A 225 -13.06 -3.73 24.51
CA GLY A 225 -13.34 -2.40 25.05
C GLY A 225 -13.86 -1.40 24.01
N GLU A 226 -14.20 -0.19 24.48
CA GLU A 226 -14.86 0.85 23.68
C GLU A 226 -13.87 1.78 22.92
N GLN A 227 -12.62 1.32 22.74
CA GLN A 227 -11.60 2.11 22.03
C GLN A 227 -12.04 2.40 20.59
N GLU A 228 -11.41 3.37 19.96
CA GLU A 228 -11.73 3.83 18.60
C GLU A 228 -13.25 4.02 18.39
N ARG A 229 -13.94 4.52 19.45
CA ARG A 229 -15.40 4.80 19.44
C ARG A 229 -16.24 3.54 19.22
N LYS A 230 -15.89 2.45 19.88
CA LYS A 230 -16.53 1.12 19.78
C LYS A 230 -16.38 0.46 18.41
N ARG A 231 -15.45 0.96 17.57
CA ARG A 231 -15.23 0.39 16.24
C ARG A 231 -14.06 -0.59 16.21
N ARG A 232 -13.00 -0.36 17.01
CA ARG A 232 -11.85 -1.24 17.09
C ARG A 232 -11.37 -1.33 18.52
N ALA A 233 -11.58 -2.47 19.15
CA ALA A 233 -11.23 -2.70 20.56
C ALA A 233 -9.70 -2.91 20.74
N GLY A 234 -9.24 -2.77 21.98
CA GLY A 234 -7.84 -2.94 22.39
C GLY A 234 -7.17 -1.63 22.73
N THR A 235 -6.27 -1.67 23.73
CA THR A 235 -5.51 -0.49 24.18
C THR A 235 -4.77 0.12 22.99
N GLU A 236 -4.90 1.43 22.83
CA GLU A 236 -4.32 2.15 21.69
C GLU A 236 -2.78 2.17 21.75
N ASN A 237 -2.15 1.91 20.61
CA ASN A 237 -0.70 1.99 20.42
C ASN A 237 -0.26 3.46 20.36
N VAL A 238 -0.19 4.13 21.51
CA VAL A 238 0.13 5.58 21.58
C VAL A 238 1.43 5.92 20.85
N PRO A 239 2.57 5.26 21.12
CA PRO A 239 3.82 5.56 20.42
C PRO A 239 3.70 5.32 18.91
N GLY A 240 3.06 4.24 18.49
CA GLY A 240 2.85 3.96 17.06
C GLY A 240 1.99 5.01 16.36
N ILE A 241 0.92 5.48 17.01
CA ILE A 241 0.03 6.54 16.49
C ILE A 241 0.79 7.85 16.33
N VAL A 242 1.59 8.24 17.32
CA VAL A 242 2.42 9.45 17.27
C VAL A 242 3.48 9.30 16.18
N GLY A 243 4.11 8.13 16.08
CA GLY A 243 5.09 7.82 15.03
C GLY A 243 4.50 7.89 13.62
N LEU A 244 3.29 7.37 13.42
CA LEU A 244 2.56 7.45 12.14
C LEU A 244 2.31 8.91 11.74
N ALA A 245 1.81 9.74 12.68
CA ALA A 245 1.56 11.15 12.42
C ALA A 245 2.84 11.93 12.09
N LYS A 246 3.95 11.65 12.82
CA LYS A 246 5.25 12.27 12.55
C LYS A 246 5.83 11.83 11.20
N ALA A 247 5.72 10.56 10.86
CA ALA A 247 6.15 10.06 9.56
C ALA A 247 5.38 10.73 8.41
N LEU A 248 4.06 10.88 8.54
CA LEU A 248 3.23 11.56 7.54
C LEU A 248 3.61 13.04 7.41
N GLU A 249 3.81 13.76 8.54
CA GLU A 249 4.27 15.15 8.54
C GLU A 249 5.55 15.33 7.72
N LEU A 250 6.55 14.49 7.97
CA LEU A 250 7.84 14.56 7.27
C LEU A 250 7.69 14.25 5.79
N MET A 251 6.92 13.20 5.46
CA MET A 251 6.67 12.82 4.07
C MET A 251 6.01 13.95 3.27
N ILE A 252 5.06 14.65 3.86
CA ILE A 252 4.35 15.77 3.20
C ILE A 252 5.27 16.97 3.05
N ALA A 253 6.03 17.31 4.08
CA ALA A 253 6.95 18.45 4.05
C ALA A 253 8.03 18.30 2.97
N GLU A 254 8.44 17.08 2.66
CA GLU A 254 9.52 16.77 1.71
C GLU A 254 9.00 16.19 0.38
N ARG A 255 7.68 16.06 0.19
CA ARG A 255 7.05 15.30 -0.91
C ARG A 255 7.59 15.66 -2.28
N ASP A 256 7.53 16.92 -2.66
CA ASP A 256 7.88 17.36 -4.00
C ASP A 256 9.39 17.16 -4.26
N GLN A 257 10.22 17.54 -3.29
CA GLN A 257 11.66 17.34 -3.38
C GLN A 257 12.04 15.85 -3.48
N GLN A 258 11.39 15.00 -2.69
CA GLN A 258 11.63 13.55 -2.75
C GLN A 258 11.16 12.94 -4.06
N GLN A 259 10.00 13.35 -4.56
CA GLN A 259 9.52 12.85 -5.87
C GLN A 259 10.46 13.21 -7.00
N ASP A 260 10.95 14.44 -7.05
CA ASP A 260 11.88 14.87 -8.10
C ASP A 260 13.22 14.14 -8.00
N HIS A 261 13.73 13.95 -6.79
CA HIS A 261 14.94 13.14 -6.57
C HIS A 261 14.74 11.70 -7.02
N ILE A 262 13.62 11.05 -6.65
CA ILE A 262 13.31 9.67 -7.05
C ILE A 262 13.17 9.54 -8.57
N LYS A 263 12.53 10.51 -9.25
CA LYS A 263 12.46 10.54 -10.71
C LYS A 263 13.87 10.60 -11.34
N GLN A 264 14.77 11.40 -10.76
CA GLN A 264 16.16 11.46 -11.18
C GLN A 264 16.86 10.13 -11.01
N LEU A 265 16.74 9.47 -9.85
CA LEU A 265 17.32 8.15 -9.58
C LEU A 265 16.83 7.10 -10.60
N ARG A 266 15.52 7.08 -10.86
CA ARG A 266 14.88 6.21 -11.86
C ARG A 266 15.44 6.47 -13.27
N SER A 267 15.54 7.73 -13.66
CA SER A 267 16.08 8.14 -14.98
C SER A 267 17.52 7.69 -15.16
N VAL A 268 18.38 7.89 -14.15
CA VAL A 268 19.78 7.45 -14.18
C VAL A 268 19.91 5.95 -14.33
N LEU A 269 19.11 5.17 -13.56
CA LEU A 269 19.11 3.72 -13.70
C LEU A 269 18.77 3.27 -15.12
N LEU A 270 17.68 3.80 -15.69
CA LEU A 270 17.24 3.43 -17.04
C LEU A 270 18.25 3.87 -18.11
N THR A 271 18.87 5.03 -17.96
CA THR A 271 19.94 5.50 -18.86
C THR A 271 21.13 4.55 -18.84
N CYS A 272 21.65 4.19 -17.65
CA CYS A 272 22.75 3.24 -17.52
C CYS A 272 22.44 1.86 -18.13
N LEU A 273 21.21 1.36 -17.93
CA LEU A 273 20.80 0.09 -18.52
C LEU A 273 20.73 0.17 -20.06
N ASN A 274 20.19 1.24 -20.62
CA ASN A 274 20.13 1.46 -22.07
C ASN A 274 21.52 1.54 -22.69
N GLU A 275 22.46 2.28 -22.08
CA GLU A 275 23.82 2.42 -22.55
C GLU A 275 24.63 1.11 -22.48
N SER A 276 24.25 0.21 -21.57
CA SER A 276 24.92 -1.08 -21.40
C SER A 276 24.58 -2.12 -22.46
N GLY A 277 23.51 -1.89 -23.24
CA GLY A 277 22.98 -2.83 -24.22
C GLY A 277 22.26 -4.05 -23.62
N VAL A 278 21.95 -4.05 -22.33
CA VAL A 278 21.14 -5.08 -21.68
C VAL A 278 19.67 -4.98 -22.17
N THR A 279 19.12 -6.11 -22.59
CA THR A 279 17.72 -6.19 -23.00
C THR A 279 16.81 -6.26 -21.77
N TYR A 280 15.86 -5.34 -21.67
CA TYR A 280 14.83 -5.35 -20.65
C TYR A 280 13.55 -4.68 -21.16
N GLU A 281 12.43 -4.93 -20.47
CA GLU A 281 11.18 -4.20 -20.67
C GLU A 281 10.65 -3.69 -19.32
N VAL A 282 9.94 -2.56 -19.33
CA VAL A 282 9.25 -2.04 -18.15
C VAL A 282 7.83 -2.62 -18.11
N ASN A 283 7.45 -3.22 -16.99
CA ASN A 283 6.09 -3.71 -16.78
C ASN A 283 5.16 -2.58 -16.32
N GLY A 284 3.95 -2.55 -16.89
CA GLY A 284 2.95 -1.51 -16.61
C GLY A 284 3.25 -0.17 -17.29
N VAL A 285 2.48 0.84 -16.89
CA VAL A 285 2.69 2.23 -17.35
C VAL A 285 3.24 3.09 -16.23
N GLU A 286 3.68 4.31 -16.56
CA GLU A 286 4.15 5.27 -15.58
C GLU A 286 3.08 5.55 -14.50
N GLY A 287 3.49 5.58 -13.26
CA GLY A 287 2.62 5.76 -12.09
C GLY A 287 3.42 6.31 -10.89
N LEU A 288 3.54 5.54 -9.83
CA LEU A 288 4.37 5.88 -8.66
C LEU A 288 5.84 5.95 -9.07
N PRO A 289 6.51 7.10 -8.97
CA PRO A 289 7.89 7.24 -9.44
C PRO A 289 8.87 6.33 -8.69
N ASN A 290 8.55 5.99 -7.46
CA ASN A 290 9.39 5.16 -6.60
C ASN A 290 9.30 3.65 -6.87
N VAL A 291 8.45 3.19 -7.76
CA VAL A 291 8.32 1.76 -8.11
C VAL A 291 8.69 1.56 -9.58
N LEU A 292 9.60 0.65 -9.83
CA LEU A 292 10.03 0.25 -11.16
C LEU A 292 10.06 -1.28 -11.23
N ASN A 293 9.34 -1.86 -12.18
CA ASN A 293 9.32 -3.29 -12.41
C ASN A 293 9.91 -3.58 -13.78
N LEU A 294 11.02 -4.33 -13.80
CA LEU A 294 11.80 -4.63 -15.01
C LEU A 294 11.77 -6.12 -15.31
N TYR A 295 11.30 -6.48 -16.48
CA TYR A 295 11.44 -7.82 -17.06
C TYR A 295 12.78 -7.94 -17.77
N PHE A 296 13.53 -9.00 -17.46
CA PHE A 296 14.77 -9.37 -18.15
C PHE A 296 14.58 -10.74 -18.80
N PRO A 297 14.59 -10.85 -20.13
CA PRO A 297 14.45 -12.14 -20.81
C PRO A 297 15.51 -13.16 -20.40
N ARG A 298 15.09 -14.43 -20.24
CA ARG A 298 15.98 -15.58 -19.97
C ARG A 298 16.66 -15.58 -18.61
N ILE A 299 16.20 -14.80 -17.62
CA ILE A 299 16.70 -14.94 -16.25
C ILE A 299 15.82 -15.92 -15.46
N GLU A 300 16.44 -16.57 -14.49
CA GLU A 300 15.75 -17.27 -13.42
C GLU A 300 15.74 -16.37 -12.19
N ILE A 301 14.56 -15.96 -11.73
CA ILE A 301 14.42 -14.87 -10.75
C ILE A 301 15.11 -15.16 -9.41
N GLU A 302 15.03 -16.40 -8.90
CA GLU A 302 15.59 -16.75 -7.60
C GLU A 302 17.13 -16.68 -7.59
N PRO A 303 17.89 -17.36 -8.50
CA PRO A 303 19.34 -17.17 -8.61
C PRO A 303 19.71 -15.72 -8.91
N PHE A 304 18.92 -15.02 -9.72
CA PHE A 304 19.16 -13.62 -10.04
C PHE A 304 19.14 -12.72 -8.80
N LEU A 305 18.12 -12.86 -7.95
CA LEU A 305 18.02 -12.10 -6.68
C LEU A 305 19.17 -12.45 -5.71
N ILE A 306 19.54 -13.74 -5.61
CA ILE A 306 20.68 -14.18 -4.78
C ILE A 306 21.98 -13.53 -5.27
N MET A 307 22.22 -13.50 -6.59
CA MET A 307 23.43 -12.88 -7.15
C MET A 307 23.49 -11.37 -6.92
N LEU A 308 22.33 -10.67 -6.90
CA LEU A 308 22.26 -9.25 -6.54
C LEU A 308 22.49 -9.03 -5.04
N ASP A 309 21.93 -9.88 -4.17
CA ASP A 309 22.15 -9.81 -2.72
C ASP A 309 23.62 -10.03 -2.36
N MET A 310 24.30 -11.00 -3.00
CA MET A 310 25.76 -11.19 -2.87
C MET A 310 26.58 -9.96 -3.28
N ARG A 311 26.03 -9.08 -4.13
CA ARG A 311 26.59 -7.78 -4.51
C ARG A 311 26.10 -6.63 -3.62
N GLN A 312 25.45 -6.95 -2.51
CA GLN A 312 24.90 -5.98 -1.55
C GLN A 312 23.83 -5.06 -2.17
N MET A 313 23.01 -5.60 -3.10
CA MET A 313 21.87 -4.92 -3.72
C MET A 313 20.57 -5.63 -3.31
N ALA A 314 19.81 -5.02 -2.41
CA ALA A 314 18.52 -5.54 -1.96
C ALA A 314 17.40 -5.06 -2.88
N VAL A 315 16.87 -5.95 -3.70
CA VAL A 315 15.72 -5.77 -4.59
C VAL A 315 14.73 -6.94 -4.39
N SER A 316 13.57 -6.94 -5.04
CA SER A 316 12.55 -7.98 -4.88
C SER A 316 12.00 -8.44 -6.24
N SER A 317 11.36 -9.61 -6.27
CA SER A 317 10.55 -10.06 -7.43
C SER A 317 9.13 -9.48 -7.43
N GLY A 318 8.72 -8.81 -6.34
CA GLY A 318 7.33 -8.36 -6.16
C GLY A 318 6.46 -9.39 -5.44
N SER A 319 6.56 -10.68 -5.80
CA SER A 319 5.90 -11.76 -5.06
C SER A 319 6.57 -12.00 -3.72
N ALA A 320 5.77 -12.23 -2.67
CA ALA A 320 6.30 -12.65 -1.38
C ALA A 320 6.92 -14.05 -1.51
N CYS A 321 8.17 -14.20 -1.03
CA CYS A 321 8.77 -15.52 -0.89
C CYS A 321 8.00 -16.30 0.19
N THR A 322 7.17 -17.24 -0.21
CA THR A 322 6.63 -18.23 0.72
C THR A 322 7.63 -19.38 0.81
N ALA A 323 8.30 -19.49 1.97
CA ALA A 323 9.08 -20.67 2.40
C ALA A 323 9.99 -21.35 1.35
N GLY A 324 10.70 -20.57 0.51
CA GLY A 324 11.78 -21.11 -0.34
C GLY A 324 11.41 -21.45 -1.79
N SER A 325 10.24 -21.04 -2.29
CA SER A 325 9.94 -21.02 -3.73
C SER A 325 9.39 -19.67 -4.13
N VAL A 326 9.94 -19.07 -5.17
CA VAL A 326 9.41 -17.84 -5.76
C VAL A 326 8.26 -18.24 -6.69
N GLU A 327 7.02 -18.12 -6.20
CA GLU A 327 5.85 -18.28 -7.04
C GLU A 327 5.79 -17.15 -8.09
N PRO A 328 5.18 -17.40 -9.28
CA PRO A 328 4.95 -16.34 -10.26
C PRO A 328 4.19 -15.16 -9.62
N SER A 329 4.56 -13.94 -9.97
CA SER A 329 3.82 -12.77 -9.49
C SER A 329 2.36 -12.83 -9.94
N HIS A 330 1.43 -12.86 -9.00
CA HIS A 330 0.00 -12.81 -9.31
C HIS A 330 -0.40 -11.51 -10.00
N VAL A 331 0.30 -10.40 -9.69
CA VAL A 331 0.11 -9.09 -10.35
C VAL A 331 0.46 -9.18 -11.82
N LEU A 332 1.66 -9.69 -12.14
CA LEU A 332 2.10 -9.85 -13.53
C LEU A 332 1.28 -10.92 -14.25
N SER A 333 0.88 -12.00 -13.58
CA SER A 333 -0.03 -13.01 -14.14
C SER A 333 -1.40 -12.43 -14.46
N ALA A 334 -1.93 -11.54 -13.62
CA ALA A 334 -3.17 -10.83 -13.90
C ALA A 334 -3.07 -9.89 -15.11
N MET A 335 -1.89 -9.29 -15.34
CA MET A 335 -1.64 -8.35 -16.44
C MET A 335 -1.28 -9.02 -17.76
N TYR A 336 -0.50 -10.10 -17.73
CA TYR A 336 0.14 -10.68 -18.92
C TYR A 336 -0.20 -12.17 -19.14
N GLY A 337 -0.97 -12.81 -18.24
CA GLY A 337 -1.26 -14.24 -18.32
C GLY A 337 -0.05 -15.10 -17.99
N GLU A 338 0.15 -16.19 -18.75
CA GLU A 338 1.27 -17.14 -18.59
C GLU A 338 2.55 -16.68 -19.32
N ASP A 339 2.89 -15.41 -19.28
CA ASP A 339 4.09 -14.85 -19.89
C ASP A 339 5.35 -15.10 -19.02
N GLU A 340 6.51 -15.26 -19.66
CA GLU A 340 7.80 -15.45 -18.98
C GLU A 340 8.10 -14.35 -17.97
N ARG A 341 7.65 -13.11 -18.21
CA ARG A 341 7.85 -11.96 -17.31
C ARG A 341 7.30 -12.17 -15.92
N THR A 342 6.32 -13.06 -15.72
CA THR A 342 5.78 -13.39 -14.40
C THR A 342 6.81 -14.04 -13.48
N ARG A 343 7.89 -14.60 -14.05
CA ARG A 343 8.98 -15.31 -13.36
C ARG A 343 10.36 -14.72 -13.62
N ALA A 344 10.46 -13.70 -14.46
CA ALA A 344 11.71 -13.08 -14.88
C ALA A 344 11.70 -11.54 -14.70
N SER A 345 10.93 -11.05 -13.74
CA SER A 345 10.82 -9.62 -13.44
C SER A 345 11.33 -9.27 -12.05
N VAL A 346 12.01 -8.13 -11.97
CA VAL A 346 12.56 -7.58 -10.74
C VAL A 346 11.86 -6.27 -10.40
N ARG A 347 11.39 -6.14 -9.18
CA ARG A 347 10.92 -4.88 -8.63
C ARG A 347 12.06 -4.15 -7.95
N ILE A 348 12.28 -2.92 -8.36
CA ILE A 348 13.20 -1.96 -7.76
C ILE A 348 12.33 -0.85 -7.17
N SER A 349 12.50 -0.55 -5.89
CA SER A 349 11.73 0.53 -5.29
C SER A 349 12.63 1.48 -4.49
N PHE A 350 12.61 2.74 -4.92
CA PHE A 350 13.38 3.83 -4.34
C PHE A 350 12.68 4.43 -3.12
N GLY A 351 13.46 5.07 -2.24
CA GLY A 351 12.93 5.75 -1.08
C GLY A 351 13.92 6.73 -0.45
N HIS A 352 13.55 7.23 0.70
CA HIS A 352 14.40 8.11 1.49
C HIS A 352 15.76 7.46 1.76
N GLY A 353 16.86 8.20 1.50
CA GLY A 353 18.23 7.76 1.71
C GLY A 353 18.89 7.05 0.52
N ASN A 354 18.16 6.85 -0.60
CA ASN A 354 18.83 6.42 -1.83
C ASN A 354 19.56 7.59 -2.50
N GLU A 355 20.78 7.32 -3.00
CA GLU A 355 21.66 8.28 -3.63
C GLU A 355 22.06 7.83 -5.05
N LEU A 356 22.46 8.77 -5.90
CA LEU A 356 22.88 8.50 -7.30
C LEU A 356 23.99 7.45 -7.39
N ALA A 357 25.02 7.56 -6.55
CA ALA A 357 26.11 6.59 -6.52
C ALA A 357 25.64 5.14 -6.26
N GLN A 358 24.63 4.96 -5.42
CA GLN A 358 24.04 3.64 -5.17
C GLN A 358 23.29 3.11 -6.39
N VAL A 359 22.63 4.00 -7.15
CA VAL A 359 21.88 3.63 -8.37
C VAL A 359 22.85 3.23 -9.49
N GLU A 360 24.00 3.91 -9.63
CA GLU A 360 25.05 3.53 -10.57
C GLU A 360 25.63 2.13 -10.23
N LEU A 361 25.85 1.84 -8.94
CA LEU A 361 26.27 0.52 -8.49
C LEU A 361 25.19 -0.54 -8.75
N LEU A 362 23.92 -0.22 -8.56
CA LEU A 362 22.80 -1.11 -8.90
C LEU A 362 22.75 -1.39 -10.40
N ALA A 363 22.90 -0.37 -11.24
CA ALA A 363 22.91 -0.52 -12.68
C ALA A 363 24.06 -1.46 -13.13
N GLN A 364 25.26 -1.28 -12.60
CA GLN A 364 26.40 -2.16 -12.88
C GLN A 364 26.12 -3.59 -12.41
N ALA A 365 25.57 -3.78 -11.22
CA ALA A 365 25.26 -5.10 -10.69
C ALA A 365 24.21 -5.83 -11.56
N LEU A 366 23.15 -5.11 -11.99
CA LEU A 366 22.14 -5.65 -12.90
C LEU A 366 22.75 -6.08 -14.23
N GLN A 367 23.59 -5.24 -14.83
CA GLN A 367 24.29 -5.55 -16.09
C GLN A 367 25.13 -6.84 -15.98
N ASP A 368 25.95 -6.94 -14.94
CA ASP A 368 26.83 -8.08 -14.73
C ASP A 368 26.04 -9.37 -14.51
N VAL A 369 24.97 -9.31 -13.71
CA VAL A 369 24.17 -10.47 -13.42
C VAL A 369 23.36 -10.89 -14.64
N VAL A 370 22.71 -9.97 -15.37
CA VAL A 370 21.97 -10.30 -16.61
C VAL A 370 22.89 -10.95 -17.64
N LYS A 371 24.09 -10.41 -17.85
CA LYS A 371 25.08 -10.99 -18.80
C LYS A 371 25.49 -12.41 -18.41
N SER A 372 25.51 -12.76 -17.12
CA SER A 372 25.84 -14.12 -16.67
C SER A 372 24.76 -15.17 -17.01
N PHE A 373 23.53 -14.75 -17.21
CA PHE A 373 22.43 -15.64 -17.68
C PHE A 373 22.34 -15.73 -19.20
N GLN A 374 22.90 -14.75 -19.92
CA GLN A 374 22.82 -14.67 -21.38
C GLN A 374 24.01 -15.32 -22.11
N ASN A 375 25.10 -15.62 -21.38
CA ASN A 375 26.28 -16.35 -21.86
C ASN A 375 26.18 -17.85 -21.56
#